data_4d5e614bf14b3afcac11cae66cdfdaa1
#
_entry.id   4d5e614bf14b3afcac11cae66cdfdaa1
#
_cell.length_a   1.000
_cell.length_b   1.000
_cell.length_c   1.000
_cell.angle_alpha   90.00
_cell.angle_beta   90.00
_cell.angle_gamma   90.00
#
_symmetry.space_group_name_H-M   'P 1'
#
loop_
_entity.id
_entity.type
_entity.pdbx_description
1 polymer ?
#
loop_
_entity_poly.entity_id
_entity_poly.type
_entity_poly.pdbx_seq_one_letter_code
_entity_poly.pdbx_strand_id
1 'polypeptide(L)'
;MTTLRFHGSAAVLLLPLALFVAVTARLFISEAAFDLTGLAAAGGLPLFSGSLLAKAPSEYWKAAVRGASSELTGTVVLILIASGIFSAMMKASGVADGLVFLGGMLHLTGHAFTVFVLLASSLMAAATGSSIGTLLAAMPIFFPAGVALGADPAMLAGAVLSGAIFGDNLAPVSDVTVISSVTQRFRNGTPADIAGVVRTRLPYAMIALAVSLPVYAFMGESLPVSEAALSGDASALLMLVPVAVLIAVAVRTRDVLMAISAGGGAGAGPGRARRARPRAFSSAASASPRSSRPSTAGSRAF
;
A
#
# COMPACT_ATOMS: atom_id res chain seq x y z
N MET A 1 -9.45 33.72 15.24
CA MET A 1 -9.90 32.37 14.81
C MET A 1 -11.40 32.30 15.03
N THR A 2 -12.19 32.28 13.98
CA THR A 2 -13.66 32.13 14.07
C THR A 2 -13.94 30.68 14.50
N THR A 3 -14.51 30.52 15.69
CA THR A 3 -14.92 29.19 16.19
C THR A 3 -16.12 28.72 15.38
N LEU A 4 -15.94 27.63 14.64
CA LEU A 4 -17.04 26.94 13.95
C LEU A 4 -18.07 26.47 15.00
N ARG A 5 -19.33 26.91 14.80
CA ARG A 5 -20.45 26.51 15.67
C ARG A 5 -21.40 25.60 14.89
N PHE A 6 -21.80 24.50 15.54
CA PHE A 6 -22.76 23.54 15.00
C PHE A 6 -24.09 23.63 15.74
N HIS A 7 -25.15 23.11 15.12
CA HIS A 7 -26.44 22.93 15.77
C HIS A 7 -26.35 21.75 16.74
N GLY A 8 -26.61 21.94 18.01
CA GLY A 8 -26.58 20.91 19.04
C GLY A 8 -25.29 20.93 19.91
N SER A 9 -24.94 19.78 20.47
CA SER A 9 -23.80 19.63 21.37
C SER A 9 -22.46 19.49 20.62
N ALA A 10 -21.35 19.59 21.34
CA ALA A 10 -20.01 19.38 20.78
C ALA A 10 -19.83 17.98 20.14
N ALA A 11 -20.66 17.00 20.53
CA ALA A 11 -20.65 15.66 19.92
C ALA A 11 -21.04 15.65 18.44
N VAL A 12 -21.80 16.66 17.97
CA VAL A 12 -22.18 16.79 16.55
C VAL A 12 -20.94 16.98 15.64
N LEU A 13 -19.84 17.50 16.19
CA LEU A 13 -18.55 17.59 15.49
C LEU A 13 -17.98 16.22 15.06
N LEU A 14 -18.28 15.18 15.80
CA LEU A 14 -17.81 13.81 15.50
C LEU A 14 -18.71 13.09 14.49
N LEU A 15 -19.91 13.60 14.23
CA LEU A 15 -20.88 12.94 13.35
C LEU A 15 -20.36 12.76 11.90
N PRO A 16 -19.74 13.75 11.23
CA PRO A 16 -19.18 13.53 9.90
C PRO A 16 -18.10 12.45 9.88
N LEU A 17 -17.23 12.42 10.91
CA LEU A 17 -16.21 11.39 11.03
C LEU A 17 -16.82 10.00 11.26
N ALA A 18 -17.79 9.88 12.18
CA ALA A 18 -18.49 8.63 12.44
C ALA A 18 -19.23 8.13 11.19
N LEU A 19 -19.87 9.03 10.44
CA LEU A 19 -20.53 8.70 9.19
C LEU A 19 -19.54 8.22 8.13
N PHE A 20 -18.38 8.87 7.99
CA PHE A 20 -17.32 8.44 7.09
C PHE A 20 -16.86 7.01 7.41
N VAL A 21 -16.57 6.73 8.68
CA VAL A 21 -16.13 5.39 9.12
C VAL A 21 -17.23 4.36 8.87
N ALA A 22 -18.48 4.68 9.20
CA ALA A 22 -19.60 3.74 9.03
C ALA A 22 -19.88 3.42 7.55
N VAL A 23 -19.89 4.43 6.67
CA VAL A 23 -20.10 4.25 5.23
C VAL A 23 -18.95 3.47 4.61
N THR A 24 -17.69 3.83 4.95
CA THR A 24 -16.51 3.13 4.46
C THR A 24 -16.50 1.67 4.92
N ALA A 25 -16.78 1.41 6.19
CA ALA A 25 -16.87 0.05 6.73
C ALA A 25 -17.96 -0.77 6.02
N ARG A 26 -19.13 -0.17 5.80
CA ARG A 26 -20.20 -0.84 5.05
C ARG A 26 -19.79 -1.18 3.62
N LEU A 27 -19.20 -0.22 2.87
CA LEU A 27 -18.77 -0.45 1.49
C LEU A 27 -17.73 -1.56 1.42
N PHE A 28 -16.75 -1.57 2.32
CA PHE A 28 -15.68 -2.56 2.28
C PHE A 28 -16.11 -3.94 2.79
N ILE A 29 -16.90 -4.00 3.88
CA ILE A 29 -17.26 -5.26 4.51
C ILE A 29 -18.47 -5.92 3.83
N SER A 30 -19.51 -5.13 3.52
CA SER A 30 -20.78 -5.69 3.01
C SER A 30 -20.83 -5.75 1.49
N GLU A 31 -20.22 -4.80 0.80
CA GLU A 31 -20.33 -4.66 -0.66
C GLU A 31 -19.03 -5.03 -1.39
N ALA A 32 -17.94 -5.31 -0.63
CA ALA A 32 -16.60 -5.58 -1.17
C ALA A 32 -16.15 -4.54 -2.23
N ALA A 33 -16.64 -3.31 -2.09
CA ALA A 33 -16.38 -2.21 -3.02
C ALA A 33 -15.07 -1.52 -2.66
N PHE A 34 -13.97 -2.03 -3.20
CA PHE A 34 -12.61 -1.49 -2.99
C PHE A 34 -12.20 -0.52 -4.10
N ASP A 35 -13.13 0.33 -4.54
CA ASP A 35 -12.85 1.30 -5.59
C ASP A 35 -12.70 2.73 -5.04
N LEU A 36 -12.03 3.59 -5.83
CA LEU A 36 -11.82 5.00 -5.49
C LEU A 36 -13.13 5.81 -5.54
N THR A 37 -14.10 5.38 -6.34
CA THR A 37 -15.39 6.06 -6.49
C THR A 37 -16.21 5.89 -5.23
N GLY A 38 -16.30 4.66 -4.70
CA GLY A 38 -16.95 4.36 -3.43
C GLY A 38 -16.31 5.13 -2.27
N LEU A 39 -14.97 5.17 -2.23
CA LEU A 39 -14.25 5.91 -1.19
C LEU A 39 -14.47 7.42 -1.28
N ALA A 40 -14.49 7.99 -2.49
CA ALA A 40 -14.79 9.40 -2.71
C ALA A 40 -16.23 9.75 -2.29
N ALA A 41 -17.20 8.88 -2.59
CA ALA A 41 -18.58 9.03 -2.13
C ALA A 41 -18.67 8.96 -0.59
N ALA A 42 -17.97 7.99 0.02
CA ALA A 42 -17.88 7.86 1.47
C ALA A 42 -17.29 9.11 2.14
N GLY A 43 -16.35 9.80 1.51
CA GLY A 43 -15.79 11.08 1.97
C GLY A 43 -16.73 12.28 1.72
N GLY A 44 -17.36 12.31 0.55
CA GLY A 44 -18.25 13.42 0.14
C GLY A 44 -19.51 13.53 1.01
N LEU A 45 -20.19 12.41 1.28
CA LEU A 45 -21.41 12.41 2.10
C LEU A 45 -21.21 13.04 3.50
N PRO A 46 -20.19 12.65 4.28
CA PRO A 46 -19.90 13.30 5.56
C PRO A 46 -19.55 14.79 5.44
N LEU A 47 -18.82 15.16 4.40
CA LEU A 47 -18.46 16.56 4.16
C LEU A 47 -19.72 17.42 3.94
N PHE A 48 -20.65 16.97 3.11
CA PHE A 48 -21.93 17.65 2.88
C PHE A 48 -22.81 17.66 4.12
N SER A 49 -22.92 16.53 4.84
CA SER A 49 -23.70 16.46 6.09
C SER A 49 -23.17 17.40 7.16
N GLY A 50 -21.85 17.53 7.28
CA GLY A 50 -21.21 18.50 8.17
C GLY A 50 -21.57 19.96 7.83
N SER A 51 -21.67 20.29 6.54
CA SER A 51 -22.12 21.60 6.08
C SER A 51 -23.56 21.92 6.49
N LEU A 52 -24.46 20.94 6.41
CA LEU A 52 -25.86 21.11 6.82
C LEU A 52 -26.03 21.29 8.33
N LEU A 53 -25.12 20.70 9.12
CA LEU A 53 -25.13 20.80 10.58
C LEU A 53 -24.44 22.07 11.10
N ALA A 54 -23.69 22.78 10.26
CA ALA A 54 -23.00 24.00 10.62
C ALA A 54 -23.96 25.20 10.71
N LYS A 55 -23.86 26.01 11.77
CA LYS A 55 -24.65 27.28 11.89
C LYS A 55 -24.30 28.31 10.85
N ALA A 56 -23.06 28.27 10.32
CA ALA A 56 -22.57 29.11 9.26
C ALA A 56 -21.92 28.25 8.15
N PRO A 57 -22.69 27.78 7.15
CA PRO A 57 -22.17 26.92 6.09
C PRO A 57 -21.00 27.56 5.31
N SER A 58 -21.01 28.86 5.10
CA SER A 58 -19.91 29.58 4.42
C SER A 58 -18.59 29.46 5.18
N GLU A 59 -18.62 29.57 6.50
CA GLU A 59 -17.42 29.42 7.34
C GLU A 59 -16.96 27.95 7.41
N TYR A 60 -17.91 27.02 7.37
CA TYR A 60 -17.58 25.60 7.27
C TYR A 60 -16.81 25.30 5.99
N TRP A 61 -17.28 25.76 4.83
CA TRP A 61 -16.61 25.54 3.56
C TRP A 61 -15.25 26.24 3.48
N LYS A 62 -15.11 27.43 4.04
CA LYS A 62 -13.80 28.08 4.18
C LYS A 62 -12.84 27.25 5.03
N ALA A 63 -13.31 26.63 6.10
CA ALA A 63 -12.50 25.75 6.92
C ALA A 63 -12.14 24.45 6.18
N ALA A 64 -13.08 23.84 5.44
CA ALA A 64 -12.83 22.68 4.61
C ALA A 64 -11.78 22.96 3.53
N VAL A 65 -11.88 24.09 2.84
CA VAL A 65 -10.88 24.51 1.84
C VAL A 65 -9.53 24.74 2.48
N ARG A 66 -9.44 25.40 3.64
CA ARG A 66 -8.16 25.56 4.36
C ARG A 66 -7.55 24.21 4.74
N GLY A 67 -8.37 23.24 5.18
CA GLY A 67 -7.91 21.88 5.46
C GLY A 67 -7.37 21.18 4.21
N ALA A 68 -8.11 21.26 3.10
CA ALA A 68 -7.72 20.67 1.82
C ALA A 68 -6.46 21.33 1.23
N SER A 69 -6.23 22.60 1.51
CA SER A 69 -5.05 23.38 1.06
C SER A 69 -3.90 23.37 2.06
N SER A 70 -3.96 22.53 3.10
CA SER A 70 -2.88 22.42 4.06
C SER A 70 -1.64 21.78 3.43
N GLU A 71 -0.46 22.13 3.92
CA GLU A 71 0.82 21.57 3.49
C GLU A 71 0.83 20.03 3.56
N LEU A 72 0.26 19.48 4.65
CA LEU A 72 0.13 18.04 4.82
C LEU A 72 -0.70 17.40 3.70
N THR A 73 -1.88 17.97 3.40
CA THR A 73 -2.76 17.47 2.34
C THR A 73 -2.06 17.56 0.97
N GLY A 74 -1.42 18.68 0.68
CA GLY A 74 -0.65 18.89 -0.55
C GLY A 74 0.46 17.85 -0.71
N THR A 75 1.19 17.58 0.34
CA THR A 75 2.26 16.56 0.35
C THR A 75 1.70 15.16 0.10
N VAL A 76 0.60 14.78 0.77
CA VAL A 76 -0.04 13.46 0.56
C VAL A 76 -0.53 13.30 -0.88
N VAL A 77 -1.19 14.32 -1.44
CA VAL A 77 -1.67 14.30 -2.84
C VAL A 77 -0.50 14.16 -3.82
N LEU A 78 0.59 14.89 -3.59
CA LEU A 78 1.79 14.82 -4.43
C LEU A 78 2.43 13.41 -4.36
N ILE A 79 2.54 12.82 -3.17
CA ILE A 79 3.03 11.44 -2.99
C ILE A 79 2.15 10.46 -3.75
N LEU A 80 0.83 10.58 -3.68
CA LEU A 80 -0.10 9.69 -4.39
C LEU A 80 0.08 9.78 -5.91
N ILE A 81 0.20 10.99 -6.46
CA ILE A 81 0.42 11.21 -7.90
C ILE A 81 1.78 10.63 -8.32
N ALA A 82 2.85 10.97 -7.61
CA ALA A 82 4.19 10.48 -7.89
C ALA A 82 4.27 8.95 -7.82
N SER A 83 3.61 8.34 -6.84
CA SER A 83 3.55 6.88 -6.67
C SER A 83 2.75 6.20 -7.78
N GLY A 84 1.68 6.82 -8.28
CA GLY A 84 0.94 6.31 -9.44
C GLY A 84 1.81 6.26 -10.70
N ILE A 85 2.55 7.33 -10.98
CA ILE A 85 3.51 7.39 -12.09
C ILE A 85 4.60 6.33 -11.89
N PHE A 86 5.18 6.26 -10.70
CA PHE A 86 6.20 5.27 -10.36
C PHE A 86 5.71 3.84 -10.54
N SER A 87 4.49 3.52 -10.09
CA SER A 87 3.88 2.21 -10.26
C SER A 87 3.75 1.82 -11.75
N ALA A 88 3.32 2.76 -12.60
CA ALA A 88 3.24 2.54 -14.03
C ALA A 88 4.64 2.28 -14.64
N MET A 89 5.65 3.02 -14.22
CA MET A 89 7.04 2.84 -14.66
C MET A 89 7.61 1.49 -14.19
N MET A 90 7.37 1.07 -12.96
CA MET A 90 7.82 -0.23 -12.43
C MET A 90 7.18 -1.40 -13.20
N LYS A 91 5.88 -1.32 -13.51
CA LYS A 91 5.23 -2.32 -14.36
C LYS A 91 5.83 -2.38 -15.76
N ALA A 92 6.15 -1.22 -16.36
CA ALA A 92 6.73 -1.16 -17.70
C ALA A 92 8.19 -1.60 -17.74
N SER A 93 8.94 -1.46 -16.64
CA SER A 93 10.37 -1.81 -16.57
C SER A 93 10.65 -3.30 -16.45
N GLY A 94 9.66 -4.14 -16.08
CA GLY A 94 9.87 -5.56 -15.85
C GLY A 94 10.59 -5.90 -14.53
N VAL A 95 10.57 -4.99 -13.56
CA VAL A 95 11.15 -5.21 -12.21
C VAL A 95 10.63 -6.49 -11.57
N ALA A 96 9.35 -6.82 -11.78
CA ALA A 96 8.77 -8.03 -11.25
C ALA A 96 9.51 -9.29 -11.75
N ASP A 97 9.86 -9.33 -13.04
CA ASP A 97 10.60 -10.46 -13.63
C ASP A 97 12.00 -10.59 -13.00
N GLY A 98 12.66 -9.46 -12.74
CA GLY A 98 13.95 -9.43 -12.05
C GLY A 98 13.88 -9.98 -10.62
N LEU A 99 12.83 -9.61 -9.88
CA LEU A 99 12.60 -10.13 -8.53
C LEU A 99 12.21 -11.60 -8.52
N VAL A 100 11.42 -12.04 -9.50
CA VAL A 100 11.05 -13.45 -9.65
C VAL A 100 12.30 -14.30 -9.94
N PHE A 101 13.16 -13.86 -10.85
CA PHE A 101 14.42 -14.53 -11.13
C PHE A 101 15.32 -14.59 -9.88
N LEU A 102 15.48 -13.48 -9.16
CA LEU A 102 16.26 -13.42 -7.93
C LEU A 102 15.65 -14.31 -6.83
N GLY A 103 14.32 -14.27 -6.67
CA GLY A 103 13.60 -15.10 -5.71
C GLY A 103 13.77 -16.59 -5.99
N GLY A 104 13.65 -16.99 -7.26
CA GLY A 104 13.91 -18.38 -7.68
C GLY A 104 15.35 -18.82 -7.44
N MET A 105 16.33 -17.98 -7.76
CA MET A 105 17.74 -18.24 -7.51
C MET A 105 18.07 -18.42 -6.02
N LEU A 106 17.42 -17.65 -5.16
CA LEU A 106 17.60 -17.69 -3.70
C LEU A 106 16.63 -18.66 -3.00
N HIS A 107 15.84 -19.42 -3.75
CA HIS A 107 14.77 -20.29 -3.23
C HIS A 107 13.75 -19.56 -2.34
N LEU A 108 13.54 -18.27 -2.57
CA LEU A 108 12.55 -17.44 -1.88
C LEU A 108 11.20 -17.54 -2.60
N THR A 109 10.45 -18.59 -2.32
CA THR A 109 9.11 -18.81 -2.89
C THR A 109 8.04 -18.80 -1.80
N GLY A 110 6.79 -18.52 -2.18
CA GLY A 110 5.67 -18.58 -1.26
C GLY A 110 5.89 -17.75 0.02
N HIS A 111 5.79 -18.43 1.16
CA HIS A 111 5.96 -17.84 2.48
C HIS A 111 7.35 -17.19 2.71
N ALA A 112 8.41 -17.80 2.18
CA ALA A 112 9.76 -17.25 2.33
C ALA A 112 9.90 -15.88 1.65
N PHE A 113 9.27 -15.70 0.49
CA PHE A 113 9.23 -14.41 -0.17
C PHE A 113 8.37 -13.40 0.60
N THR A 114 7.27 -13.84 1.20
CA THR A 114 6.41 -12.98 2.04
C THR A 114 7.18 -12.45 3.26
N VAL A 115 7.96 -13.30 3.94
CA VAL A 115 8.84 -12.87 5.04
C VAL A 115 9.93 -11.91 4.55
N PHE A 116 10.55 -12.19 3.41
CA PHE A 116 11.51 -11.29 2.80
C PHE A 116 10.90 -9.89 2.55
N VAL A 117 9.68 -9.83 2.02
CA VAL A 117 8.97 -8.58 1.74
C VAL A 117 8.64 -7.81 3.03
N LEU A 118 8.24 -8.51 4.10
CA LEU A 118 8.05 -7.88 5.42
C LEU A 118 9.32 -7.16 5.88
N LEU A 119 10.47 -7.85 5.82
CA LEU A 119 11.75 -7.30 6.26
C LEU A 119 12.25 -6.17 5.34
N ALA A 120 12.12 -6.34 4.03
CA ALA A 120 12.51 -5.33 3.05
C ALA A 120 11.69 -4.05 3.20
N SER A 121 10.36 -4.17 3.35
CA SER A 121 9.47 -3.03 3.60
C SER A 121 9.76 -2.36 4.95
N SER A 122 10.09 -3.14 5.98
CA SER A 122 10.50 -2.62 7.29
C SER A 122 11.76 -1.77 7.18
N LEU A 123 12.76 -2.26 6.45
CA LEU A 123 14.02 -1.53 6.25
C LEU A 123 13.81 -0.24 5.45
N MET A 124 13.00 -0.30 4.39
CA MET A 124 12.66 0.88 3.59
C MET A 124 11.95 1.94 4.45
N ALA A 125 10.96 1.55 5.24
CA ALA A 125 10.21 2.47 6.10
C ALA A 125 11.07 3.04 7.21
N ALA A 126 11.94 2.24 7.82
CA ALA A 126 12.89 2.72 8.83
C ALA A 126 13.89 3.74 8.26
N ALA A 127 14.28 3.58 7.00
CA ALA A 127 15.17 4.50 6.32
C ALA A 127 14.50 5.82 5.93
N THR A 128 13.25 5.76 5.44
CA THR A 128 12.51 6.93 4.94
C THR A 128 11.71 7.66 6.03
N GLY A 129 11.31 6.97 7.10
CA GLY A 129 10.44 7.50 8.13
C GLY A 129 9.00 7.73 7.66
N SER A 130 8.55 6.98 6.65
CA SER A 130 7.21 7.12 6.08
C SER A 130 6.62 5.75 5.75
N SER A 131 5.56 5.37 6.47
CA SER A 131 4.82 4.13 6.19
C SER A 131 4.03 4.24 4.87
N ILE A 132 3.33 5.34 4.65
CA ILE A 132 2.53 5.55 3.43
C ILE A 132 3.42 5.57 2.20
N GLY A 133 4.51 6.34 2.24
CA GLY A 133 5.45 6.41 1.13
C GLY A 133 6.10 5.06 0.81
N THR A 134 6.48 4.32 1.84
CA THR A 134 7.01 2.95 1.67
C THR A 134 5.97 2.00 1.09
N LEU A 135 4.74 2.02 1.59
CA LEU A 135 3.66 1.19 1.06
C LEU A 135 3.44 1.43 -0.44
N LEU A 136 3.34 2.69 -0.84
CA LEU A 136 3.11 3.09 -2.23
C LEU A 136 4.29 2.78 -3.15
N ALA A 137 5.52 2.76 -2.64
CA ALA A 137 6.70 2.38 -3.39
C ALA A 137 6.91 0.85 -3.43
N ALA A 138 6.70 0.15 -2.33
CA ALA A 138 6.97 -1.28 -2.19
C ALA A 138 5.92 -2.16 -2.87
N MET A 139 4.63 -1.78 -2.81
CA MET A 139 3.55 -2.56 -3.41
C MET A 139 3.74 -2.84 -4.90
N PRO A 140 3.98 -1.85 -5.78
CA PRO A 140 4.15 -2.12 -7.21
C PRO A 140 5.43 -2.93 -7.54
N ILE A 141 6.38 -2.97 -6.63
CA ILE A 141 7.64 -3.71 -6.78
C ILE A 141 7.45 -5.17 -6.35
N PHE A 142 7.03 -5.40 -5.12
CA PHE A 142 7.04 -6.73 -4.49
C PHE A 142 5.79 -7.55 -4.77
N PHE A 143 4.62 -6.91 -4.90
CA PHE A 143 3.36 -7.63 -5.01
C PHE A 143 3.27 -8.49 -6.27
N PRO A 144 3.54 -7.98 -7.49
CA PRO A 144 3.50 -8.80 -8.70
C PRO A 144 4.50 -9.97 -8.67
N ALA A 145 5.71 -9.71 -8.15
CA ALA A 145 6.75 -10.71 -8.05
C ALA A 145 6.39 -11.81 -7.05
N GLY A 146 5.85 -11.45 -5.88
CA GLY A 146 5.49 -12.42 -4.86
C GLY A 146 4.34 -13.33 -5.28
N VAL A 147 3.32 -12.78 -5.95
CA VAL A 147 2.24 -13.60 -6.53
C VAL A 147 2.79 -14.58 -7.55
N ALA A 148 3.71 -14.17 -8.43
CA ALA A 148 4.35 -15.04 -9.40
C ALA A 148 5.23 -16.13 -8.74
N LEU A 149 5.80 -15.85 -7.57
CA LEU A 149 6.57 -16.79 -6.74
C LEU A 149 5.70 -17.66 -5.82
N GLY A 150 4.39 -17.62 -5.97
CA GLY A 150 3.44 -18.47 -5.24
C GLY A 150 3.12 -17.99 -3.82
N ALA A 151 3.36 -16.72 -3.50
CA ALA A 151 2.91 -16.13 -2.25
C ALA A 151 1.40 -15.88 -2.26
N ASP A 152 0.75 -16.09 -1.11
CA ASP A 152 -0.65 -15.70 -0.89
C ASP A 152 -0.81 -14.18 -1.05
N PRO A 153 -1.71 -13.68 -1.92
CA PRO A 153 -1.85 -12.25 -2.17
C PRO A 153 -2.24 -11.44 -0.93
N ALA A 154 -3.10 -11.96 -0.06
CA ALA A 154 -3.54 -11.26 1.14
C ALA A 154 -2.42 -11.18 2.17
N MET A 155 -1.69 -12.28 2.39
CA MET A 155 -0.54 -12.32 3.28
C MET A 155 0.60 -11.44 2.76
N LEU A 156 0.84 -11.43 1.46
CA LEU A 156 1.86 -10.60 0.83
C LEU A 156 1.54 -9.09 0.98
N ALA A 157 0.30 -8.70 0.72
CA ALA A 157 -0.14 -7.31 0.95
C ALA A 157 -0.03 -6.92 2.43
N GLY A 158 -0.44 -7.82 3.32
CA GLY A 158 -0.30 -7.66 4.77
C GLY A 158 1.16 -7.51 5.20
N ALA A 159 2.08 -8.26 4.59
CA ALA A 159 3.51 -8.19 4.88
C ALA A 159 4.12 -6.83 4.48
N VAL A 160 3.75 -6.29 3.30
CA VAL A 160 4.18 -4.95 2.88
C VAL A 160 3.67 -3.90 3.87
N LEU A 161 2.38 -3.96 4.22
CA LEU A 161 1.75 -3.02 5.15
C LEU A 161 2.36 -3.10 6.55
N SER A 162 2.48 -4.30 7.09
CA SER A 162 3.06 -4.54 8.43
C SER A 162 4.52 -4.10 8.49
N GLY A 163 5.29 -4.39 7.45
CA GLY A 163 6.68 -3.95 7.35
C GLY A 163 6.81 -2.44 7.29
N ALA A 164 5.97 -1.79 6.48
CA ALA A 164 5.97 -0.34 6.36
C ALA A 164 5.63 0.35 7.71
N ILE A 165 4.62 -0.14 8.43
CA ILE A 165 4.24 0.40 9.74
C ILE A 165 5.32 0.12 10.78
N PHE A 166 5.88 -1.09 10.79
CA PHE A 166 6.94 -1.47 11.74
C PHE A 166 8.18 -0.58 11.58
N GLY A 167 8.65 -0.41 10.35
CA GLY A 167 9.84 0.40 10.08
C GLY A 167 9.65 1.87 10.42
N ASP A 168 8.52 2.45 10.02
CA ASP A 168 8.16 3.83 10.31
C ASP A 168 8.09 4.10 11.83
N ASN A 169 7.52 3.17 12.60
CA ASN A 169 7.42 3.30 14.05
C ASN A 169 8.79 3.33 14.77
N LEU A 170 9.82 2.77 14.16
CA LEU A 170 11.19 2.77 14.68
C LEU A 170 12.08 3.85 14.05
N ALA A 171 11.63 4.50 12.98
CA ALA A 171 12.41 5.52 12.28
C ALA A 171 12.58 6.78 13.14
N PRO A 172 13.82 7.24 13.39
CA PRO A 172 14.05 8.48 14.12
C PRO A 172 13.55 9.73 13.40
N VAL A 173 13.42 9.66 12.07
CA VAL A 173 12.99 10.75 11.20
C VAL A 173 11.47 10.74 10.92
N SER A 174 10.75 9.75 11.46
CA SER A 174 9.29 9.65 11.29
C SER A 174 8.57 10.81 11.98
N ASP A 175 7.57 11.36 11.31
CA ASP A 175 6.70 12.39 11.88
C ASP A 175 6.06 11.93 13.19
N VAL A 176 5.66 10.66 13.26
CA VAL A 176 5.09 10.04 14.47
C VAL A 176 6.09 10.06 15.63
N THR A 177 7.37 9.80 15.35
CA THR A 177 8.44 9.82 16.36
C THR A 177 8.74 11.25 16.81
N VAL A 178 8.83 12.19 15.86
CA VAL A 178 9.05 13.62 16.13
C VAL A 178 7.91 14.19 16.97
N ILE A 179 6.65 13.99 16.54
CA ILE A 179 5.48 14.46 17.29
C ILE A 179 5.46 13.88 18.72
N SER A 180 5.77 12.59 18.86
CA SER A 180 5.84 11.96 20.19
C SER A 180 6.92 12.58 21.07
N SER A 181 8.08 12.94 20.51
CA SER A 181 9.19 13.53 21.29
C SER A 181 8.85 14.93 21.83
N VAL A 182 8.10 15.74 21.07
CA VAL A 182 7.74 17.11 21.50
C VAL A 182 6.48 17.17 22.35
N THR A 183 5.63 16.15 22.30
CA THR A 183 4.34 16.14 23.03
C THR A 183 4.36 15.33 24.32
N GLN A 184 5.34 14.45 24.50
CA GLN A 184 5.42 13.54 25.64
C GLN A 184 6.55 13.92 26.62
N ARG A 185 6.43 13.40 27.82
CA ARG A 185 7.47 13.50 28.85
C ARG A 185 7.78 12.11 29.40
N PHE A 186 9.02 11.89 29.76
CA PHE A 186 9.40 10.68 30.48
C PHE A 186 8.79 10.65 31.89
N ARG A 187 8.76 9.48 32.47
CA ARG A 187 8.19 9.26 33.82
C ARG A 187 8.83 10.14 34.90
N ASN A 188 10.06 10.56 34.72
CA ASN A 188 10.80 11.47 35.59
C ASN A 188 10.46 12.97 35.37
N GLY A 189 9.51 13.28 34.47
CA GLY A 189 9.08 14.64 34.13
C GLY A 189 9.95 15.37 33.11
N THR A 190 11.08 14.80 32.67
CA THR A 190 11.91 15.39 31.60
C THR A 190 11.21 15.34 30.27
N PRO A 191 11.39 16.33 29.36
CA PRO A 191 10.90 16.25 27.99
C PRO A 191 11.43 14.99 27.28
N ALA A 192 10.57 14.33 26.50
CA ALA A 192 11.01 13.20 25.69
C ALA A 192 11.89 13.69 24.53
N ASP A 193 12.86 12.89 24.16
CA ASP A 193 13.68 13.08 22.99
C ASP A 193 13.47 11.94 21.97
N ILE A 194 13.90 12.14 20.73
CA ILE A 194 13.71 11.17 19.65
C ILE A 194 14.33 9.82 20.00
N ALA A 195 15.54 9.82 20.54
CA ALA A 195 16.25 8.58 20.89
C ALA A 195 15.53 7.80 21.99
N GLY A 196 15.03 8.51 22.99
CA GLY A 196 14.26 7.92 24.08
C GLY A 196 12.91 7.36 23.61
N VAL A 197 12.21 8.03 22.71
CA VAL A 197 10.96 7.54 22.11
C VAL A 197 11.23 6.23 21.37
N VAL A 198 12.23 6.20 20.48
CA VAL A 198 12.60 4.99 19.73
C VAL A 198 13.00 3.85 20.69
N ARG A 199 13.85 4.15 21.68
CA ARG A 199 14.31 3.16 22.66
C ARG A 199 13.15 2.57 23.49
N THR A 200 12.17 3.38 23.82
CA THR A 200 10.98 2.93 24.59
C THR A 200 10.07 2.04 23.73
N ARG A 201 9.94 2.32 22.43
CA ARG A 201 9.12 1.55 21.49
C ARG A 201 9.78 0.25 21.03
N LEU A 202 11.11 0.22 20.95
CA LEU A 202 11.88 -0.88 20.39
C LEU A 202 11.49 -2.26 20.96
N PRO A 203 11.39 -2.49 22.29
CA PRO A 203 11.04 -3.82 22.82
C PRO A 203 9.63 -4.27 22.37
N TYR A 204 8.66 -3.36 22.33
CA TYR A 204 7.30 -3.68 21.88
C TYR A 204 7.26 -3.97 20.37
N ALA A 205 7.99 -3.20 19.60
CA ALA A 205 8.12 -3.43 18.16
C ALA A 205 8.79 -4.79 17.88
N MET A 206 9.84 -5.14 18.63
CA MET A 206 10.50 -6.45 18.46
C MET A 206 9.58 -7.61 18.85
N ILE A 207 8.73 -7.46 19.86
CA ILE A 207 7.71 -8.47 20.19
C ILE A 207 6.71 -8.59 19.04
N ALA A 208 6.22 -7.45 18.50
CA ALA A 208 5.31 -7.47 17.37
C ALA A 208 5.94 -8.15 16.14
N LEU A 209 7.22 -7.88 15.85
CA LEU A 209 7.94 -8.54 14.76
C LEU A 209 8.08 -10.04 15.02
N ALA A 210 8.45 -10.44 16.26
CA ALA A 210 8.59 -11.84 16.63
C ALA A 210 7.28 -12.63 16.51
N VAL A 211 6.13 -11.98 16.70
CA VAL A 211 4.80 -12.59 16.47
C VAL A 211 4.46 -12.58 14.97
N SER A 212 4.77 -11.51 14.25
CA SER A 212 4.43 -11.38 12.84
C SER A 212 5.23 -12.33 11.94
N LEU A 213 6.51 -12.56 12.24
CA LEU A 213 7.36 -13.44 11.45
C LEU A 213 6.80 -14.86 11.31
N PRO A 214 6.41 -15.59 12.39
CA PRO A 214 5.77 -16.89 12.25
C PRO A 214 4.45 -16.84 11.49
N VAL A 215 3.64 -15.80 11.69
CA VAL A 215 2.38 -15.63 10.96
C VAL A 215 2.65 -15.60 9.45
N TYR A 216 3.56 -14.77 8.98
CA TYR A 216 3.89 -14.68 7.56
C TYR A 216 4.72 -15.86 7.03
N ALA A 217 5.40 -16.59 7.92
CA ALA A 217 6.16 -17.77 7.55
C ALA A 217 5.32 -19.06 7.39
N PHE A 218 4.19 -19.14 8.12
CA PHE A 218 3.43 -20.39 8.22
C PHE A 218 1.94 -20.25 7.87
N MET A 219 1.40 -19.03 7.79
CA MET A 219 0.01 -18.81 7.46
C MET A 219 -0.16 -18.33 6.01
N GLY A 220 -1.33 -18.60 5.44
CA GLY A 220 -1.67 -18.34 4.05
C GLY A 220 -1.55 -19.60 3.18
N GLU A 221 -2.04 -19.50 1.97
CA GLU A 221 -1.94 -20.59 0.99
C GLU A 221 -0.68 -20.44 0.15
N SER A 222 0.05 -21.53 -0.06
CA SER A 222 1.13 -21.56 -1.06
C SER A 222 0.51 -21.84 -2.42
N LEU A 223 0.55 -20.86 -3.30
CA LEU A 223 0.10 -21.01 -4.66
C LEU A 223 1.17 -21.73 -5.51
N PRO A 224 0.76 -22.43 -6.57
CA PRO A 224 1.72 -23.05 -7.48
C PRO A 224 2.60 -21.96 -8.13
N VAL A 225 3.90 -22.15 -8.04
CA VAL A 225 4.87 -21.28 -8.71
C VAL A 225 4.80 -21.51 -10.21
N SER A 226 4.68 -20.46 -11.00
CA SER A 226 4.68 -20.57 -12.45
C SER A 226 6.09 -20.99 -12.93
N GLU A 227 6.22 -22.16 -13.54
CA GLU A 227 7.49 -22.61 -14.15
C GLU A 227 8.02 -21.62 -15.19
N ALA A 228 7.11 -20.95 -15.91
CA ALA A 228 7.45 -19.87 -16.84
C ALA A 228 8.05 -18.64 -16.15
N ALA A 229 7.75 -18.44 -14.86
CA ALA A 229 8.32 -17.36 -14.05
C ALA A 229 9.76 -17.69 -13.63
N LEU A 230 10.06 -18.95 -13.35
CA LEU A 230 11.40 -19.41 -12.94
C LEU A 230 12.38 -19.56 -14.12
N SER A 231 11.88 -19.64 -15.35
CA SER A 231 12.70 -19.77 -16.57
C SER A 231 13.26 -18.43 -17.07
N GLY A 232 13.32 -17.41 -16.21
CA GLY A 232 13.84 -16.09 -16.55
C GLY A 232 15.33 -16.12 -16.92
N ASP A 233 15.75 -15.15 -17.74
CA ASP A 233 17.15 -14.96 -18.11
C ASP A 233 17.82 -14.06 -17.08
N ALA A 234 19.11 -14.27 -16.82
CA ALA A 234 19.94 -13.43 -15.91
C ALA A 234 19.92 -11.95 -16.28
N SER A 235 19.59 -11.60 -17.53
CA SER A 235 19.35 -10.21 -17.94
C SER A 235 18.18 -9.54 -17.18
N ALA A 236 17.28 -10.31 -16.58
CA ALA A 236 16.21 -9.79 -15.73
C ALA A 236 16.75 -9.10 -14.46
N LEU A 237 17.92 -9.48 -13.96
CA LEU A 237 18.57 -8.81 -12.84
C LEU A 237 18.87 -7.34 -13.11
N LEU A 238 19.11 -6.97 -14.37
CA LEU A 238 19.33 -5.57 -14.75
C LEU A 238 18.08 -4.71 -14.49
N MET A 239 16.90 -5.33 -14.48
CA MET A 239 15.62 -4.66 -14.19
C MET A 239 15.48 -4.30 -12.70
N LEU A 240 16.38 -4.80 -11.82
CA LEU A 240 16.41 -4.42 -10.40
C LEU A 240 17.15 -3.10 -10.14
N VAL A 241 17.87 -2.56 -11.13
CA VAL A 241 18.60 -1.29 -11.00
C VAL A 241 17.70 -0.15 -10.51
N PRO A 242 16.48 0.07 -11.05
CA PRO A 242 15.57 1.10 -10.54
C PRO A 242 15.22 0.93 -9.06
N VAL A 243 15.05 -0.32 -8.62
CA VAL A 243 14.75 -0.64 -7.21
C VAL A 243 15.97 -0.36 -6.33
N ALA A 244 17.16 -0.76 -6.78
CA ALA A 244 18.40 -0.49 -6.06
C ALA A 244 18.65 1.02 -5.92
N VAL A 245 18.41 1.79 -6.98
CA VAL A 245 18.52 3.26 -6.97
C VAL A 245 17.49 3.86 -6.01
N LEU A 246 16.23 3.41 -6.05
CA LEU A 246 15.19 3.86 -5.13
C LEU A 246 15.62 3.63 -3.68
N ILE A 247 16.03 2.42 -3.34
CA ILE A 247 16.45 2.09 -1.96
C ILE A 247 17.67 2.91 -1.55
N ALA A 248 18.69 3.02 -2.40
CA ALA A 248 19.89 3.78 -2.12
C ALA A 248 19.59 5.25 -1.86
N VAL A 249 18.74 5.87 -2.69
CA VAL A 249 18.32 7.27 -2.51
C VAL A 249 17.46 7.42 -1.27
N ALA A 250 16.51 6.50 -1.03
CA ALA A 250 15.65 6.51 0.17
C ALA A 250 16.49 6.50 1.46
N VAL A 251 17.48 5.61 1.54
CA VAL A 251 18.38 5.50 2.72
C VAL A 251 19.24 6.76 2.88
N ARG A 252 19.72 7.33 1.77
CA ARG A 252 20.64 8.48 1.80
C ARG A 252 19.94 9.80 2.07
N THR A 253 18.81 10.04 1.42
CA THR A 253 18.08 11.33 1.49
C THR A 253 17.00 11.35 2.57
N ARG A 254 16.52 10.18 2.98
CA ARG A 254 15.37 10.01 3.89
C ARG A 254 14.11 10.70 3.37
N ASP A 255 13.99 10.84 2.07
CA ASP A 255 12.89 11.49 1.37
C ASP A 255 12.29 10.53 0.34
N VAL A 256 10.99 10.22 0.53
CA VAL A 256 10.25 9.28 -0.32
C VAL A 256 10.04 9.84 -1.72
N LEU A 257 9.77 11.15 -1.86
CA LEU A 257 9.56 11.77 -3.16
C LEU A 257 10.84 11.76 -3.99
N MET A 258 11.99 12.08 -3.37
CA MET A 258 13.29 11.96 -4.04
C MET A 258 13.60 10.53 -4.43
N ALA A 259 13.32 9.55 -3.56
CA ALA A 259 13.55 8.15 -3.85
C ALA A 259 12.70 7.62 -5.02
N ILE A 260 11.40 7.95 -5.04
CA ILE A 260 10.47 7.58 -6.11
C ILE A 260 10.88 8.24 -7.42
N SER A 261 11.27 9.52 -7.39
CA SER A 261 11.70 10.26 -8.58
C SER A 261 13.00 9.68 -9.17
N ALA A 262 13.97 9.35 -8.34
CA ALA A 262 15.25 8.78 -8.77
C ALA A 262 15.09 7.34 -9.30
N GLY A 263 14.33 6.49 -8.59
CA GLY A 263 14.04 5.12 -9.01
C GLY A 263 13.23 5.09 -10.30
N GLY A 264 12.24 5.98 -10.42
CA GLY A 264 11.46 6.16 -11.65
C GLY A 264 12.34 6.61 -12.82
N GLY A 265 13.20 7.62 -12.63
CA GLY A 265 14.15 8.09 -13.65
C GLY A 265 15.10 6.99 -14.13
N ALA A 266 15.59 6.14 -13.23
CA ALA A 266 16.42 4.99 -13.57
C ALA A 266 15.65 3.93 -14.38
N GLY A 267 14.35 3.75 -14.11
CA GLY A 267 13.47 2.85 -14.87
C GLY A 267 13.09 3.37 -16.26
N ALA A 268 13.11 4.69 -16.45
CA ALA A 268 12.82 5.35 -17.73
C ALA A 268 14.03 5.45 -18.67
N GLY A 269 15.22 5.04 -18.23
CA GLY A 269 16.38 4.93 -19.09
C GLY A 269 16.04 4.17 -20.38
N PRO A 270 16.86 4.23 -21.49
CA PRO A 270 16.49 3.65 -22.77
C PRO A 270 16.34 2.14 -22.63
N GLY A 271 15.28 1.77 -21.95
CA GLY A 271 14.75 0.43 -21.94
C GLY A 271 14.49 0.10 -23.38
N ARG A 272 15.29 -0.76 -23.96
CA ARG A 272 14.87 -1.48 -25.11
C ARG A 272 13.45 -1.91 -24.84
N ALA A 273 12.52 -1.23 -25.54
CA ALA A 273 11.21 -1.75 -25.77
C ALA A 273 11.42 -3.09 -26.51
N ARG A 274 11.80 -4.12 -25.78
CA ARG A 274 11.55 -5.48 -26.17
C ARG A 274 10.05 -5.49 -26.33
N ARG A 275 9.61 -5.39 -27.58
CA ARG A 275 8.25 -5.75 -27.98
C ARG A 275 7.96 -7.03 -27.21
N ALA A 276 7.31 -6.89 -26.08
CA ALA A 276 6.59 -7.98 -25.45
C ALA A 276 5.57 -8.36 -26.55
N ARG A 277 5.87 -9.42 -27.29
CA ARG A 277 4.81 -10.11 -28.03
C ARG A 277 3.74 -10.31 -26.97
N PRO A 278 2.50 -9.90 -27.23
CA PRO A 278 1.40 -10.20 -26.32
C PRO A 278 1.34 -11.72 -26.25
N ARG A 279 1.95 -12.30 -25.23
CA ARG A 279 1.69 -13.68 -24.87
C ARG A 279 0.22 -13.69 -24.48
N ALA A 280 -0.54 -14.39 -25.29
CA ALA A 280 -1.96 -14.61 -25.18
C ALA A 280 -2.35 -14.97 -23.72
N PHE A 281 -2.77 -13.96 -22.98
CA PHE A 281 -3.60 -14.10 -21.80
C PHE A 281 -5.05 -14.19 -22.29
N SER A 282 -5.26 -15.05 -23.28
CA SER A 282 -6.56 -15.35 -23.87
C SER A 282 -6.69 -16.85 -23.88
N SER A 283 -7.50 -17.39 -23.02
CA SER A 283 -8.43 -18.49 -23.22
C SER A 283 -8.80 -19.29 -21.98
N ALA A 284 -8.67 -18.72 -20.76
CA ALA A 284 -9.24 -19.40 -19.59
C ALA A 284 -10.56 -18.79 -19.09
N ALA A 285 -11.06 -17.71 -19.70
CA ALA A 285 -12.27 -17.02 -19.24
C ALA A 285 -13.50 -17.22 -20.15
N SER A 286 -13.46 -18.15 -21.11
CA SER A 286 -14.62 -18.41 -21.99
C SER A 286 -15.06 -19.88 -22.04
N ALA A 287 -14.82 -20.64 -21.01
CA ALA A 287 -15.49 -21.92 -20.85
C ALA A 287 -16.82 -21.71 -20.10
N SER A 288 -17.81 -21.15 -20.79
CA SER A 288 -19.21 -21.27 -20.34
C SER A 288 -19.62 -22.74 -20.49
N PRO A 289 -20.28 -23.35 -19.49
CA PRO A 289 -20.82 -24.69 -19.66
C PRO A 289 -21.93 -24.64 -20.71
N ARG A 290 -21.71 -25.34 -21.81
CA ARG A 290 -22.76 -25.64 -22.79
C ARG A 290 -23.88 -26.37 -22.05
N SER A 291 -25.02 -25.71 -21.93
CA SER A 291 -26.29 -26.35 -21.56
C SER A 291 -26.59 -27.42 -22.62
N SER A 292 -26.46 -28.69 -22.26
CA SER A 292 -26.99 -29.82 -23.00
C SER A 292 -28.49 -29.73 -22.96
N ARG A 293 -29.14 -29.27 -24.03
CA ARG A 293 -30.57 -29.50 -24.27
C ARG A 293 -30.75 -30.99 -24.63
N PRO A 294 -31.68 -31.71 -23.98
CA PRO A 294 -32.06 -33.03 -24.47
C PRO A 294 -32.92 -32.87 -25.73
N SER A 295 -32.47 -33.58 -26.78
CA SER A 295 -33.22 -33.82 -28.00
C SER A 295 -34.45 -34.64 -27.70
N THR A 296 -35.63 -34.07 -27.79
CA THR A 296 -36.88 -34.84 -27.92
C THR A 296 -37.09 -35.16 -29.39
N ALA A 297 -36.64 -36.36 -29.76
CA ALA A 297 -37.07 -37.00 -30.99
C ALA A 297 -38.50 -37.54 -30.78
N GLY A 298 -39.37 -37.27 -31.76
CA GLY A 298 -40.75 -37.59 -31.75
C GLY A 298 -41.10 -39.08 -31.73
N SER A 299 -42.28 -39.37 -31.26
CA SER A 299 -43.07 -40.51 -31.65
C SER A 299 -44.53 -40.08 -31.81
N ARG A 300 -44.99 -40.20 -33.06
CA ARG A 300 -46.40 -40.25 -33.39
C ARG A 300 -46.99 -41.55 -32.82
N ALA A 301 -48.20 -41.52 -32.30
CA ALA A 301 -49.34 -42.31 -32.73
C ALA A 301 -50.41 -42.35 -31.62
N PHE A 302 -51.62 -42.14 -32.07
CA PHE A 302 -52.95 -42.25 -31.55
C PHE A 302 -53.48 -41.08 -30.73
#